data_5ee48fecdfeaf7f544880b3907bae98b
#
_entry.id   5ee48fecdfeaf7f544880b3907bae98b
#
_cell.length_a   1.000
_cell.length_b   1.000
_cell.length_c   1.000
_cell.angle_alpha   90.00
_cell.angle_beta   90.00
_cell.angle_gamma   90.00
#
_symmetry.space_group_name_H-M   'P 1'
#
loop_
_entity.id
_entity.type
_entity.pdbx_description
1 polymer ?
#
loop_
_entity_poly.entity_id
_entity_poly.type
_entity_poly.pdbx_seq_one_letter_code
_entity_poly.pdbx_strand_id
1 'polypeptide(L)'
;YTFNVKIKDKWLGDTPGINAKAVGVNGKRAAIIDMKATDPEGWAQDKRPALASPADAVIYEMHHRDFSTDPSSGIQHKGKFLALTEEGTLSPEKLATGIDHLKELGVTHVHILPSYDYASVDETKLDENKYNWGYDPQNYNVPDGSYSTDPYNPSIRIKEFKQMVQALHKAGIRVVLDVVYNHTFNTAESNFERTVPGYFYRQMPDGSFADGSACGNETASNRPMMRKYMVESVLHWLNEYHLDGFRFDLMGIHDITTMNEIRKAATAVDPSIIIYGEGWAAKAPQMPEDSLAMKMNT
;
A
#
# COMPACT_ATOMS: atom_id res chain seq x y z
N TYR A 1 -4.69 -19.82 -7.89
CA TYR A 1 -6.08 -20.19 -7.62
C TYR A 1 -6.99 -18.97 -7.63
N THR A 2 -8.30 -19.22 -7.74
CA THR A 2 -9.36 -18.24 -7.51
C THR A 2 -10.42 -18.90 -6.64
N PHE A 3 -11.21 -18.07 -5.98
CA PHE A 3 -12.48 -18.46 -5.37
C PHE A 3 -13.63 -18.00 -6.28
N ASN A 4 -14.75 -18.71 -6.22
CA ASN A 4 -15.99 -18.26 -6.80
C ASN A 4 -17.12 -18.52 -5.79
N VAL A 5 -17.80 -17.48 -5.37
CA VAL A 5 -18.83 -17.56 -4.35
C VAL A 5 -20.20 -17.65 -5.03
N LYS A 6 -21.05 -18.55 -4.57
CA LYS A 6 -22.43 -18.67 -5.04
C LYS A 6 -23.38 -18.22 -3.94
N ILE A 7 -24.22 -17.22 -4.24
CA ILE A 7 -25.29 -16.76 -3.35
C ILE A 7 -26.63 -17.05 -4.02
N LYS A 8 -27.46 -17.89 -3.38
CA LYS A 8 -28.66 -18.44 -3.98
C LYS A 8 -28.29 -19.14 -5.28
N ASP A 9 -28.77 -18.67 -6.43
CA ASP A 9 -28.48 -19.27 -7.74
C ASP A 9 -27.51 -18.47 -8.61
N LYS A 10 -26.93 -17.39 -8.06
CA LYS A 10 -25.99 -16.52 -8.79
C LYS A 10 -24.55 -16.75 -8.35
N TRP A 11 -23.67 -17.07 -9.29
CA TRP A 11 -22.22 -17.00 -9.12
C TRP A 11 -21.74 -15.55 -9.22
N LEU A 12 -20.86 -15.13 -8.30
CA LEU A 12 -20.40 -13.75 -8.20
C LEU A 12 -19.19 -13.45 -9.11
N GLY A 13 -18.59 -14.49 -9.70
CA GLY A 13 -17.36 -14.36 -10.50
C GLY A 13 -16.10 -14.70 -9.72
N ASP A 14 -15.03 -14.94 -10.46
CA ASP A 14 -13.75 -15.34 -9.88
C ASP A 14 -13.06 -14.18 -9.17
N THR A 15 -12.48 -14.48 -8.02
CA THR A 15 -11.70 -13.53 -7.21
C THR A 15 -10.47 -14.23 -6.59
N PRO A 16 -9.31 -13.56 -6.46
CA PRO A 16 -8.20 -14.09 -5.65
C PRO A 16 -8.54 -14.17 -4.15
N GLY A 17 -9.65 -13.54 -3.75
CA GLY A 17 -10.07 -13.36 -2.35
C GLY A 17 -9.48 -12.12 -1.72
N ILE A 18 -10.19 -11.55 -0.74
CA ILE A 18 -9.82 -10.30 -0.08
C ILE A 18 -8.50 -10.39 0.71
N ASN A 19 -8.15 -11.59 1.19
CA ASN A 19 -6.96 -11.83 2.01
C ASN A 19 -5.76 -12.39 1.23
N ALA A 20 -5.77 -12.33 -0.11
CA ALA A 20 -4.63 -12.77 -0.90
C ALA A 20 -3.35 -11.99 -0.51
N LYS A 21 -2.26 -12.72 -0.22
CA LYS A 21 -0.94 -12.18 0.14
C LYS A 21 0.09 -12.35 -0.97
N ALA A 22 -0.28 -13.07 -2.02
CA ALA A 22 0.47 -13.21 -3.25
C ALA A 22 -0.51 -13.35 -4.41
N VAL A 23 -0.24 -12.66 -5.51
CA VAL A 23 -1.05 -12.73 -6.73
C VAL A 23 -0.13 -12.87 -7.94
N GLY A 24 -0.65 -13.49 -8.99
CA GLY A 24 0.00 -13.52 -10.29
C GLY A 24 -0.14 -12.17 -11.01
N VAL A 25 0.42 -12.12 -12.21
CA VAL A 25 0.38 -10.93 -13.09
C VAL A 25 -1.03 -10.35 -13.21
N ASN A 26 -1.13 -9.01 -13.14
CA ASN A 26 -2.39 -8.24 -13.15
C ASN A 26 -3.35 -8.54 -11.98
N GLY A 27 -2.88 -9.20 -10.89
CA GLY A 27 -3.66 -9.35 -9.66
C GLY A 27 -4.92 -10.24 -9.74
N LYS A 28 -5.18 -10.94 -10.86
CA LYS A 28 -6.44 -11.66 -11.09
C LYS A 28 -6.54 -13.01 -10.37
N ARG A 29 -5.43 -13.61 -9.98
CA ARG A 29 -5.35 -14.93 -9.36
C ARG A 29 -4.41 -14.90 -8.19
N ALA A 30 -4.82 -15.45 -7.06
CA ALA A 30 -3.92 -15.62 -5.92
C ALA A 30 -2.92 -16.77 -6.18
N ALA A 31 -1.77 -16.68 -5.53
CA ALA A 31 -0.75 -17.72 -5.50
C ALA A 31 -0.59 -18.29 -4.10
N ILE A 32 -0.29 -19.58 -4.02
CA ILE A 32 0.14 -20.22 -2.78
C ILE A 32 1.67 -20.25 -2.81
N ILE A 33 2.29 -19.52 -1.91
CA ILE A 33 3.74 -19.42 -1.80
C ILE A 33 4.19 -19.61 -0.35
N ASP A 34 5.42 -19.97 -0.17
CA ASP A 34 6.09 -19.86 1.13
C ASP A 34 6.61 -18.44 1.30
N MET A 35 5.97 -17.65 2.19
CA MET A 35 6.37 -16.28 2.45
C MET A 35 7.80 -16.17 2.99
N LYS A 36 8.26 -17.14 3.79
CA LYS A 36 9.64 -17.17 4.28
C LYS A 36 10.67 -17.36 3.18
N ALA A 37 10.32 -18.08 2.11
CA ALA A 37 11.19 -18.24 0.95
C ALA A 37 11.39 -16.93 0.16
N THR A 38 10.60 -15.88 0.45
CA THR A 38 10.75 -14.55 -0.12
C THR A 38 11.64 -13.63 0.71
N ASP A 39 12.08 -14.05 1.89
CA ASP A 39 12.93 -13.26 2.76
C ASP A 39 14.32 -13.07 2.11
N PRO A 40 14.82 -11.84 2.00
CA PRO A 40 16.20 -11.60 1.58
C PRO A 40 17.17 -12.08 2.67
N GLU A 41 18.43 -12.25 2.29
CA GLU A 41 19.47 -12.59 3.25
C GLU A 41 19.56 -11.58 4.39
N GLY A 42 19.57 -12.07 5.64
CA GLY A 42 19.61 -11.24 6.84
C GLY A 42 18.28 -10.60 7.21
N TRP A 43 17.16 -10.98 6.58
CA TRP A 43 15.84 -10.39 6.88
C TRP A 43 15.42 -10.52 8.34
N ALA A 44 15.68 -11.66 8.95
CA ALA A 44 15.36 -11.89 10.36
C ALA A 44 16.16 -10.98 11.35
N GLN A 45 17.24 -10.37 10.89
CA GLN A 45 18.07 -9.43 11.65
C GLN A 45 17.78 -7.96 11.25
N ASP A 46 16.90 -7.74 10.31
CA ASP A 46 16.48 -6.40 9.91
C ASP A 46 15.89 -5.64 11.10
N LYS A 47 16.27 -4.38 11.23
CA LYS A 47 15.83 -3.53 12.36
C LYS A 47 15.39 -2.17 11.85
N ARG A 48 14.23 -1.74 12.32
CA ARG A 48 13.76 -0.37 12.13
C ARG A 48 14.79 0.63 12.64
N PRO A 49 15.17 1.66 11.89
CA PRO A 49 15.98 2.76 12.41
C PRO A 49 15.32 3.41 13.62
N ALA A 50 16.11 3.86 14.60
CA ALA A 50 15.57 4.49 15.80
C ALA A 50 14.85 5.81 15.46
N LEU A 51 13.74 6.07 16.15
CA LEU A 51 13.03 7.35 16.11
C LEU A 51 12.71 7.75 17.56
N ALA A 52 13.33 8.80 18.07
CA ALA A 52 13.15 9.23 19.46
C ALA A 52 11.81 9.93 19.68
N SER A 53 11.35 10.71 18.71
CA SER A 53 10.07 11.40 18.74
C SER A 53 9.49 11.50 17.32
N PRO A 54 8.16 11.43 17.15
CA PRO A 54 7.54 11.76 15.87
C PRO A 54 7.88 13.16 15.34
N ALA A 55 8.22 14.10 16.23
CA ALA A 55 8.65 15.45 15.86
C ALA A 55 10.03 15.49 15.16
N ASP A 56 10.81 14.42 15.29
CA ASP A 56 12.12 14.30 14.62
C ASP A 56 12.00 13.73 13.19
N ALA A 57 10.79 13.39 12.75
CA ALA A 57 10.57 12.83 11.44
C ALA A 57 10.72 13.89 10.33
N VAL A 58 11.65 13.63 9.41
CA VAL A 58 11.80 14.37 8.15
C VAL A 58 11.38 13.42 7.05
N ILE A 59 10.23 13.68 6.44
CA ILE A 59 9.55 12.77 5.51
C ILE A 59 9.75 13.26 4.07
N TYR A 60 10.21 12.37 3.21
CA TYR A 60 10.32 12.58 1.76
C TYR A 60 9.29 11.72 1.06
N GLU A 61 8.29 12.35 0.44
CA GLU A 61 7.29 11.66 -0.38
C GLU A 61 7.88 11.37 -1.77
N MET A 62 7.71 10.14 -2.25
CA MET A 62 8.26 9.74 -3.53
C MET A 62 7.41 8.68 -4.23
N HIS A 63 7.48 8.69 -5.56
CA HIS A 63 6.96 7.65 -6.43
C HIS A 63 8.12 6.78 -6.94
N HIS A 64 8.02 5.45 -6.80
CA HIS A 64 9.10 4.53 -7.17
C HIS A 64 9.64 4.74 -8.57
N ARG A 65 8.75 4.88 -9.55
CA ARG A 65 9.14 5.06 -10.94
C ARG A 65 9.85 6.39 -11.13
N ASP A 66 9.23 7.49 -10.72
CA ASP A 66 9.74 8.82 -10.97
C ASP A 66 11.06 9.09 -10.28
N PHE A 67 11.25 8.50 -9.10
CA PHE A 67 12.49 8.64 -8.34
C PHE A 67 13.73 8.11 -9.06
N SER A 68 13.58 7.14 -9.97
CA SER A 68 14.73 6.45 -10.59
C SER A 68 14.69 6.38 -12.11
N THR A 69 13.57 6.76 -12.77
CA THR A 69 13.35 6.49 -14.20
C THR A 69 14.15 7.37 -15.12
N ASP A 70 14.64 8.53 -14.66
CA ASP A 70 15.44 9.43 -15.50
C ASP A 70 16.68 8.71 -16.04
N PRO A 71 16.98 8.79 -17.36
CA PRO A 71 18.17 8.17 -17.94
C PRO A 71 19.47 8.59 -17.28
N SER A 72 19.54 9.82 -16.76
CA SER A 72 20.74 10.38 -16.11
C SER A 72 20.91 9.97 -14.64
N SER A 73 19.94 9.23 -14.05
CA SER A 73 20.01 8.83 -12.63
C SER A 73 21.17 7.92 -12.27
N GLY A 74 21.80 7.27 -13.24
CA GLY A 74 22.85 6.27 -13.01
C GLY A 74 22.32 4.94 -12.42
N ILE A 75 21.04 4.87 -12.07
CA ILE A 75 20.37 3.69 -11.52
C ILE A 75 20.14 2.67 -12.64
N GLN A 76 20.32 1.37 -12.34
CA GLN A 76 20.13 0.29 -13.30
C GLN A 76 18.67 -0.22 -13.30
N HIS A 77 18.11 -0.46 -12.13
CA HIS A 77 16.73 -0.96 -11.98
C HIS A 77 15.70 0.17 -11.98
N LYS A 78 15.70 0.98 -13.05
CA LYS A 78 14.85 2.16 -13.18
C LYS A 78 13.36 1.84 -13.00
N GLY A 79 12.67 2.58 -12.13
CA GLY A 79 11.26 2.42 -11.85
C GLY A 79 10.90 1.16 -11.07
N LYS A 80 11.87 0.46 -10.46
CA LYS A 80 11.66 -0.81 -9.74
C LYS A 80 11.96 -0.65 -8.25
N PHE A 81 11.43 -1.58 -7.42
CA PHE A 81 11.77 -1.64 -6.00
C PHE A 81 13.30 -1.68 -5.78
N LEU A 82 14.00 -2.43 -6.62
CA LEU A 82 15.45 -2.59 -6.52
C LEU A 82 16.24 -1.30 -6.78
N ALA A 83 15.63 -0.27 -7.38
CA ALA A 83 16.29 1.03 -7.54
C ALA A 83 16.79 1.63 -6.22
N LEU A 84 16.07 1.36 -5.12
CA LEU A 84 16.39 1.83 -3.78
C LEU A 84 17.36 0.91 -3.02
N THR A 85 17.89 -0.12 -3.68
CA THR A 85 18.97 -0.98 -3.15
C THR A 85 20.34 -0.65 -3.74
N GLU A 86 20.38 0.23 -4.76
CA GLU A 86 21.61 0.58 -5.46
C GLU A 86 22.31 1.74 -4.76
N GLU A 87 23.53 1.49 -4.29
CA GLU A 87 24.42 2.50 -3.70
C GLU A 87 25.46 2.99 -4.71
N GLY A 88 26.03 4.18 -4.50
CA GLY A 88 27.07 4.78 -5.34
C GLY A 88 26.57 5.25 -6.70
N THR A 89 25.28 5.40 -6.91
CA THR A 89 24.71 5.90 -8.17
C THR A 89 24.90 7.42 -8.29
N LEU A 90 25.26 7.87 -9.47
CA LEU A 90 25.62 9.28 -9.74
C LEU A 90 24.96 9.78 -11.02
N SER A 91 24.60 11.07 -11.02
CA SER A 91 24.26 11.80 -12.24
C SER A 91 25.51 12.03 -13.12
N PRO A 92 25.36 12.49 -14.37
CA PRO A 92 26.51 12.90 -15.22
C PRO A 92 27.38 13.96 -14.56
N GLU A 93 26.81 14.83 -13.74
CA GLU A 93 27.49 15.88 -12.97
C GLU A 93 28.15 15.33 -11.68
N LYS A 94 28.14 14.03 -11.48
CA LYS A 94 28.67 13.33 -10.31
C LYS A 94 27.97 13.68 -8.98
N LEU A 95 26.70 14.08 -9.04
CA LEU A 95 25.86 14.25 -7.86
C LEU A 95 25.26 12.91 -7.47
N ALA A 96 25.13 12.66 -6.17
CA ALA A 96 24.51 11.45 -5.65
C ALA A 96 23.04 11.36 -6.10
N THR A 97 22.63 10.16 -6.49
CA THR A 97 21.25 9.82 -6.85
C THR A 97 20.76 8.64 -6.02
N GLY A 98 19.52 8.24 -6.16
CA GLY A 98 18.98 7.08 -5.45
C GLY A 98 19.06 7.19 -3.94
N ILE A 99 19.39 6.10 -3.29
CA ILE A 99 19.42 6.02 -1.82
C ILE A 99 20.50 6.95 -1.21
N ASP A 100 21.60 7.18 -1.90
CA ASP A 100 22.66 8.06 -1.42
C ASP A 100 22.23 9.53 -1.42
N HIS A 101 21.41 9.95 -2.40
CA HIS A 101 20.78 11.27 -2.38
C HIS A 101 19.87 11.44 -1.15
N LEU A 102 19.06 10.44 -0.80
CA LEU A 102 18.22 10.49 0.39
C LEU A 102 19.05 10.62 1.69
N LYS A 103 20.20 9.93 1.75
CA LYS A 103 21.16 10.05 2.87
C LYS A 103 21.74 11.46 2.96
N GLU A 104 22.15 12.05 1.84
CA GLU A 104 22.67 13.43 1.78
C GLU A 104 21.64 14.48 2.20
N LEU A 105 20.36 14.28 1.82
CA LEU A 105 19.26 15.14 2.26
C LEU A 105 18.99 15.06 3.77
N GLY A 106 19.44 13.99 4.44
CA GLY A 106 19.23 13.78 5.85
C GLY A 106 17.78 13.45 6.22
N VAL A 107 17.01 12.87 5.28
CA VAL A 107 15.65 12.41 5.54
C VAL A 107 15.66 11.20 6.47
N THR A 108 14.68 11.12 7.36
CA THR A 108 14.53 10.01 8.29
C THR A 108 13.51 8.98 7.79
N HIS A 109 12.60 9.40 6.91
CA HIS A 109 11.54 8.57 6.36
C HIS A 109 11.38 8.82 4.86
N VAL A 110 11.14 7.77 4.12
CA VAL A 110 10.51 7.86 2.78
C VAL A 110 9.04 7.49 2.92
N HIS A 111 8.18 8.33 2.39
CA HIS A 111 6.76 8.06 2.19
C HIS A 111 6.59 7.64 0.73
N ILE A 112 6.40 6.35 0.51
CA ILE A 112 6.21 5.81 -0.85
C ILE A 112 4.74 5.87 -1.23
N LEU A 113 4.44 6.40 -2.41
CA LEU A 113 3.09 6.39 -2.98
C LEU A 113 2.55 4.96 -3.02
N PRO A 114 1.22 4.76 -3.17
CA PRO A 114 0.62 3.44 -3.07
C PRO A 114 1.37 2.39 -3.90
N SER A 115 1.87 1.37 -3.22
CA SER A 115 2.77 0.35 -3.79
C SER A 115 2.26 -1.08 -3.60
N TYR A 116 1.03 -1.23 -3.09
CA TYR A 116 0.31 -2.49 -3.20
C TYR A 116 -0.38 -2.59 -4.56
N ASP A 117 -0.80 -3.79 -4.92
CA ASP A 117 -1.33 -4.13 -6.24
C ASP A 117 -2.54 -3.26 -6.61
N TYR A 118 -2.39 -2.50 -7.67
CA TYR A 118 -3.38 -1.59 -8.24
C TYR A 118 -3.72 -2.00 -9.70
N ALA A 119 -4.82 -1.48 -10.25
CA ALA A 119 -5.47 -2.08 -11.41
C ALA A 119 -5.08 -1.51 -12.77
N SER A 120 -4.72 -0.22 -12.84
CA SER A 120 -4.68 0.51 -14.12
C SER A 120 -3.41 0.32 -14.94
N VAL A 121 -2.41 -0.40 -14.45
CA VAL A 121 -1.22 -0.76 -15.24
C VAL A 121 -1.30 -2.22 -15.63
N ASP A 122 -1.22 -2.51 -16.93
CA ASP A 122 -1.10 -3.87 -17.43
C ASP A 122 0.34 -4.36 -17.23
N GLU A 123 0.55 -5.21 -16.23
CA GLU A 123 1.86 -5.76 -15.88
C GLU A 123 2.46 -6.62 -17.00
N THR A 124 1.68 -7.01 -18.00
CA THR A 124 2.18 -7.74 -19.18
C THR A 124 2.74 -6.82 -20.26
N LYS A 125 2.62 -5.50 -20.08
CA LYS A 125 2.98 -4.46 -21.05
C LYS A 125 3.75 -3.32 -20.41
N LEU A 126 4.69 -3.63 -19.58
CA LEU A 126 5.47 -2.61 -18.86
C LEU A 126 6.36 -1.74 -19.77
N ASP A 127 6.62 -2.18 -21.00
CA ASP A 127 7.27 -1.43 -22.07
C ASP A 127 6.43 -0.25 -22.60
N GLU A 128 5.10 -0.27 -22.43
CA GLU A 128 4.23 0.87 -22.73
C GLU A 128 4.48 2.06 -21.78
N ASN A 129 5.20 1.84 -20.70
CA ASN A 129 5.64 2.85 -19.74
C ASN A 129 4.49 3.69 -19.18
N LYS A 130 3.33 3.06 -18.94
CA LYS A 130 2.14 3.71 -18.45
C LYS A 130 2.35 4.25 -17.04
N TYR A 131 2.06 5.53 -16.85
CA TYR A 131 2.17 6.18 -15.55
C TYR A 131 0.93 5.95 -14.70
N ASN A 132 1.11 5.67 -13.40
CA ASN A 132 0.04 5.57 -12.42
C ASN A 132 0.59 5.93 -11.03
N TRP A 133 -0.16 6.69 -10.27
CA TRP A 133 0.18 7.02 -8.88
C TRP A 133 -0.14 5.90 -7.89
N GLY A 134 -0.95 4.88 -8.31
CA GLY A 134 -1.32 3.74 -7.47
C GLY A 134 -2.61 3.93 -6.66
N TYR A 135 -3.35 5.03 -6.84
CA TYR A 135 -4.60 5.29 -6.11
C TYR A 135 -5.83 4.58 -6.73
N ASP A 136 -5.63 3.42 -7.31
CA ASP A 136 -6.67 2.54 -7.86
C ASP A 136 -6.51 1.10 -7.35
N PRO A 137 -6.69 0.88 -6.03
CA PRO A 137 -6.34 -0.36 -5.35
C PRO A 137 -7.16 -1.56 -5.81
N GLN A 138 -6.49 -2.72 -5.92
CA GLN A 138 -7.09 -4.00 -6.29
C GLN A 138 -6.84 -5.08 -5.23
N ASN A 139 -5.57 -5.33 -4.82
CA ASN A 139 -5.19 -6.29 -3.79
C ASN A 139 -4.32 -5.61 -2.72
N TYR A 140 -4.92 -5.25 -1.59
CA TYR A 140 -4.28 -4.43 -0.56
C TYR A 140 -3.11 -5.07 0.20
N ASN A 141 -2.96 -6.40 0.13
CA ASN A 141 -1.96 -7.14 0.92
C ASN A 141 -0.80 -7.68 0.08
N VAL A 142 -0.62 -7.17 -1.14
CA VAL A 142 0.38 -7.65 -2.10
C VAL A 142 1.10 -6.46 -2.71
N PRO A 143 2.45 -6.46 -2.81
CA PRO A 143 3.17 -5.44 -3.56
C PRO A 143 2.81 -5.44 -5.05
N ASP A 144 2.80 -4.28 -5.67
CA ASP A 144 2.48 -4.12 -7.09
C ASP A 144 3.55 -4.74 -7.99
N GLY A 145 3.12 -5.45 -9.02
CA GLY A 145 4.03 -6.15 -9.91
C GLY A 145 4.70 -5.25 -10.94
N SER A 146 4.18 -4.05 -11.22
CA SER A 146 4.81 -3.13 -12.16
C SER A 146 6.18 -2.62 -11.66
N TYR A 147 6.38 -2.59 -10.34
CA TYR A 147 7.64 -2.24 -9.70
C TYR A 147 8.58 -3.43 -9.51
N SER A 148 8.16 -4.65 -9.85
CA SER A 148 8.98 -5.87 -9.82
C SER A 148 9.77 -6.05 -11.11
N THR A 149 10.92 -6.73 -11.01
CA THR A 149 11.70 -7.12 -12.21
C THR A 149 11.06 -8.25 -12.98
N ASP A 150 10.21 -9.07 -12.32
CA ASP A 150 9.43 -10.14 -12.94
C ASP A 150 8.00 -10.18 -12.36
N PRO A 151 7.02 -9.54 -13.02
CA PRO A 151 5.65 -9.53 -12.57
C PRO A 151 4.93 -10.89 -12.69
N TYR A 152 5.47 -11.81 -13.51
CA TYR A 152 4.89 -13.15 -13.71
C TYR A 152 5.16 -14.09 -12.52
N ASN A 153 6.22 -13.83 -11.74
CA ASN A 153 6.56 -14.61 -10.57
C ASN A 153 6.08 -13.91 -9.29
N PRO A 154 5.03 -14.41 -8.62
CA PRO A 154 4.46 -13.78 -7.43
C PRO A 154 5.46 -13.54 -6.29
N SER A 155 6.48 -14.42 -6.18
CA SER A 155 7.47 -14.33 -5.10
C SER A 155 8.48 -13.20 -5.32
N ILE A 156 8.72 -12.79 -6.56
CA ILE A 156 9.74 -11.77 -6.88
C ILE A 156 9.30 -10.41 -6.37
N ARG A 157 8.07 -9.97 -6.65
CA ARG A 157 7.55 -8.67 -6.16
C ARG A 157 7.62 -8.54 -4.64
N ILE A 158 7.37 -9.64 -3.93
CA ILE A 158 7.42 -9.68 -2.47
C ILE A 158 8.87 -9.57 -1.98
N LYS A 159 9.77 -10.38 -2.56
CA LYS A 159 11.19 -10.37 -2.21
C LYS A 159 11.85 -9.03 -2.47
N GLU A 160 11.59 -8.44 -3.64
CA GLU A 160 12.18 -7.15 -4.02
C GLU A 160 11.67 -6.00 -3.15
N PHE A 161 10.40 -6.02 -2.77
CA PHE A 161 9.87 -5.05 -1.81
C PHE A 161 10.57 -5.17 -0.44
N LYS A 162 10.77 -6.41 0.07
CA LYS A 162 11.53 -6.64 1.31
C LYS A 162 12.99 -6.18 1.18
N GLN A 163 13.64 -6.42 0.04
CA GLN A 163 15.01 -5.95 -0.22
C GLN A 163 15.10 -4.43 -0.19
N MET A 164 14.13 -3.73 -0.77
CA MET A 164 14.04 -2.27 -0.72
C MET A 164 13.93 -1.78 0.73
N VAL A 165 13.00 -2.32 1.51
CA VAL A 165 12.82 -1.92 2.92
C VAL A 165 14.12 -2.17 3.71
N GLN A 166 14.74 -3.34 3.55
CA GLN A 166 15.99 -3.68 4.22
C GLN A 166 17.13 -2.73 3.84
N ALA A 167 17.23 -2.33 2.57
CA ALA A 167 18.26 -1.38 2.13
C ALA A 167 18.05 0.01 2.73
N LEU A 168 16.82 0.49 2.77
CA LEU A 168 16.46 1.75 3.41
C LEU A 168 16.75 1.72 4.92
N HIS A 169 16.41 0.64 5.62
CA HIS A 169 16.75 0.47 7.04
C HIS A 169 18.26 0.49 7.29
N LYS A 170 19.04 -0.19 6.46
CA LYS A 170 20.52 -0.14 6.51
C LYS A 170 21.07 1.27 6.29
N ALA A 171 20.39 2.07 5.48
CA ALA A 171 20.72 3.48 5.25
C ALA A 171 20.24 4.42 6.38
N GLY A 172 19.57 3.90 7.41
CA GLY A 172 19.01 4.69 8.50
C GLY A 172 17.67 5.36 8.17
N ILE A 173 17.00 4.94 7.10
CA ILE A 173 15.77 5.54 6.59
C ILE A 173 14.60 4.59 6.84
N ARG A 174 13.54 5.08 7.44
CA ARG A 174 12.27 4.38 7.68
C ARG A 174 11.37 4.44 6.45
N VAL A 175 10.42 3.50 6.36
CA VAL A 175 9.50 3.38 5.23
C VAL A 175 8.05 3.56 5.68
N VAL A 176 7.39 4.56 5.10
CA VAL A 176 5.94 4.83 5.27
C VAL A 176 5.24 4.46 3.98
N LEU A 177 4.20 3.65 4.07
CA LEU A 177 3.37 3.27 2.93
C LEU A 177 2.12 4.16 2.87
N ASP A 178 1.86 4.72 1.70
CA ASP A 178 0.57 5.33 1.39
C ASP A 178 -0.50 4.26 1.20
N VAL A 179 -1.59 4.36 1.96
CA VAL A 179 -2.66 3.35 1.95
C VAL A 179 -4.02 3.95 1.60
N VAL A 180 -4.69 3.33 0.65
CA VAL A 180 -5.95 3.79 0.04
C VAL A 180 -7.10 2.85 0.42
N TYR A 181 -7.37 2.68 1.71
CA TYR A 181 -8.49 1.83 2.15
C TYR A 181 -9.85 2.47 1.94
N ASN A 182 -9.89 3.74 1.57
CA ASN A 182 -11.12 4.52 1.44
C ASN A 182 -11.99 4.12 0.24
N HIS A 183 -11.43 3.54 -0.82
CA HIS A 183 -12.15 3.05 -2.00
C HIS A 183 -11.42 1.89 -2.67
N THR A 184 -12.06 1.25 -3.65
CA THR A 184 -11.46 0.28 -4.57
C THR A 184 -11.54 0.79 -6.00
N PHE A 185 -10.67 0.28 -6.89
CA PHE A 185 -10.64 0.67 -8.30
C PHE A 185 -12.01 0.60 -8.98
N ASN A 186 -12.74 -0.50 -8.77
CA ASN A 186 -14.15 -0.58 -9.15
C ASN A 186 -14.93 -1.33 -8.08
N THR A 187 -16.26 -1.21 -8.10
CA THR A 187 -17.12 -1.80 -7.09
C THR A 187 -17.61 -3.17 -7.48
N ALA A 188 -18.26 -3.27 -8.65
CA ALA A 188 -18.98 -4.49 -9.07
C ALA A 188 -18.07 -5.71 -9.23
N GLU A 189 -16.82 -5.50 -9.64
CA GLU A 189 -15.84 -6.55 -9.85
C GLU A 189 -14.76 -6.60 -8.75
N SER A 190 -14.92 -5.81 -7.69
CA SER A 190 -13.97 -5.83 -6.58
C SER A 190 -13.95 -7.18 -5.88
N ASN A 191 -12.84 -7.49 -5.26
CA ASN A 191 -12.72 -8.69 -4.44
C ASN A 191 -13.72 -8.69 -3.27
N PHE A 192 -14.10 -7.51 -2.78
CA PHE A 192 -15.10 -7.33 -1.74
C PHE A 192 -16.51 -7.76 -2.22
N GLU A 193 -16.98 -7.21 -3.35
CA GLU A 193 -18.32 -7.56 -3.88
C GLU A 193 -18.41 -9.00 -4.38
N ARG A 194 -17.31 -9.54 -4.92
CA ARG A 194 -17.23 -10.96 -5.32
C ARG A 194 -17.14 -11.93 -4.13
N THR A 195 -16.93 -11.41 -2.92
CA THR A 195 -16.89 -12.24 -1.69
C THR A 195 -18.17 -12.08 -0.87
N VAL A 196 -18.56 -10.84 -0.50
CA VAL A 196 -19.76 -10.54 0.28
C VAL A 196 -20.42 -9.28 -0.27
N PRO A 197 -21.31 -9.39 -1.25
CA PRO A 197 -21.97 -8.25 -1.88
C PRO A 197 -22.67 -7.33 -0.90
N GLY A 198 -22.47 -6.01 -1.08
CA GLY A 198 -23.13 -4.96 -0.28
C GLY A 198 -22.60 -4.81 1.14
N TYR A 199 -21.57 -5.57 1.56
CA TYR A 199 -21.08 -5.48 2.93
C TYR A 199 -19.94 -4.47 3.12
N PHE A 200 -18.97 -4.43 2.24
CA PHE A 200 -17.72 -3.67 2.45
C PHE A 200 -17.81 -2.21 2.03
N TYR A 201 -18.88 -1.80 1.36
CA TYR A 201 -19.11 -0.43 0.92
C TYR A 201 -20.29 0.20 1.64
N ARG A 202 -20.24 1.51 1.85
CA ARG A 202 -21.41 2.28 2.25
C ARG A 202 -22.35 2.48 1.07
N GLN A 203 -23.64 2.51 1.34
CA GLN A 203 -24.67 2.63 0.34
C GLN A 203 -25.62 3.77 0.70
N MET A 204 -26.12 4.43 -0.32
CA MET A 204 -27.21 5.39 -0.23
C MET A 204 -28.53 4.67 0.07
N PRO A 205 -29.60 5.37 0.54
CA PRO A 205 -30.90 4.76 0.82
C PRO A 205 -31.54 4.04 -0.38
N ASP A 206 -31.19 4.43 -1.61
CA ASP A 206 -31.67 3.81 -2.85
C ASP A 206 -30.87 2.55 -3.25
N GLY A 207 -29.85 2.18 -2.46
CA GLY A 207 -28.97 1.04 -2.69
C GLY A 207 -27.81 1.29 -3.63
N SER A 208 -27.63 2.50 -4.17
CA SER A 208 -26.44 2.90 -4.89
C SER A 208 -25.24 3.03 -3.94
N PHE A 209 -24.01 2.91 -4.47
CA PHE A 209 -22.83 3.08 -3.65
C PHE A 209 -22.60 4.55 -3.30
N ALA A 210 -22.28 4.83 -2.03
CA ALA A 210 -21.84 6.14 -1.59
C ALA A 210 -20.45 6.45 -2.18
N ASP A 211 -20.14 7.74 -2.39
CA ASP A 211 -18.94 8.19 -3.14
C ASP A 211 -18.21 9.35 -2.45
N GLY A 212 -17.94 9.21 -1.17
CA GLY A 212 -17.12 10.18 -0.42
C GLY A 212 -15.69 10.32 -0.95
N SER A 213 -15.19 9.31 -1.65
CA SER A 213 -13.87 9.32 -2.27
C SER A 213 -13.79 10.09 -3.60
N ALA A 214 -14.92 10.37 -4.24
CA ALA A 214 -15.03 10.84 -5.63
C ALA A 214 -14.46 9.85 -6.69
N CYS A 215 -14.24 8.59 -6.28
CA CYS A 215 -13.75 7.51 -7.15
C CYS A 215 -14.84 6.46 -7.47
N GLY A 216 -16.11 6.79 -7.20
CA GLY A 216 -17.26 5.94 -7.50
C GLY A 216 -17.69 5.00 -6.37
N ASN A 217 -16.99 4.97 -5.26
CA ASN A 217 -17.34 4.19 -4.07
C ASN A 217 -16.65 4.71 -2.80
N GLU A 218 -17.15 4.32 -1.64
CA GLU A 218 -16.46 4.47 -0.36
C GLU A 218 -16.61 3.21 0.47
N THR A 219 -15.54 2.79 1.14
CA THR A 219 -15.54 1.61 2.00
C THR A 219 -16.21 1.90 3.34
N ALA A 220 -16.83 0.85 3.92
CA ALA A 220 -17.55 0.93 5.19
C ALA A 220 -16.66 0.54 6.37
N SER A 221 -15.66 1.37 6.69
CA SER A 221 -14.69 1.12 7.79
C SER A 221 -15.36 0.85 9.14
N ASN A 222 -16.52 1.46 9.39
CA ASN A 222 -17.32 1.28 10.59
C ASN A 222 -17.94 -0.13 10.73
N ARG A 223 -17.98 -0.94 9.67
CA ARG A 223 -18.47 -2.32 9.73
C ARG A 223 -17.41 -3.26 10.31
N PRO A 224 -17.76 -4.16 11.23
CA PRO A 224 -16.77 -4.97 11.97
C PRO A 224 -15.78 -5.74 11.10
N MET A 225 -16.24 -6.34 10.00
CA MET A 225 -15.34 -7.13 9.13
C MET A 225 -14.45 -6.23 8.25
N MET A 226 -14.90 -5.04 7.86
CA MET A 226 -14.04 -4.09 7.15
C MET A 226 -12.97 -3.52 8.10
N ARG A 227 -13.35 -3.15 9.32
CA ARG A 227 -12.41 -2.75 10.37
C ARG A 227 -11.37 -3.82 10.64
N LYS A 228 -11.82 -5.06 10.87
CA LYS A 228 -10.92 -6.22 11.03
C LYS A 228 -9.95 -6.35 9.86
N TYR A 229 -10.46 -6.24 8.64
CA TYR A 229 -9.66 -6.32 7.42
C TYR A 229 -8.56 -5.23 7.39
N MET A 230 -8.92 -3.97 7.68
CA MET A 230 -7.96 -2.86 7.70
C MET A 230 -6.87 -3.05 8.76
N VAL A 231 -7.26 -3.45 9.99
CA VAL A 231 -6.31 -3.72 11.08
C VAL A 231 -5.37 -4.87 10.69
N GLU A 232 -5.89 -5.98 10.17
CA GLU A 232 -5.08 -7.13 9.77
C GLU A 232 -4.17 -6.83 8.57
N SER A 233 -4.61 -6.00 7.63
CA SER A 233 -3.80 -5.53 6.51
C SER A 233 -2.64 -4.67 6.98
N VAL A 234 -2.87 -3.71 7.86
CA VAL A 234 -1.80 -2.90 8.47
C VAL A 234 -0.81 -3.78 9.23
N LEU A 235 -1.30 -4.72 10.05
CA LEU A 235 -0.43 -5.66 10.77
C LEU A 235 0.37 -6.56 9.83
N HIS A 236 -0.20 -6.96 8.69
CA HIS A 236 0.53 -7.72 7.68
C HIS A 236 1.71 -6.92 7.13
N TRP A 237 1.50 -5.67 6.74
CA TRP A 237 2.58 -4.81 6.25
C TRP A 237 3.64 -4.52 7.31
N LEU A 238 3.26 -4.35 8.58
CA LEU A 238 4.20 -4.14 9.69
C LEU A 238 5.06 -5.37 9.99
N ASN A 239 4.45 -6.57 9.99
CA ASN A 239 5.12 -7.79 10.43
C ASN A 239 5.84 -8.52 9.30
N GLU A 240 5.28 -8.50 8.09
CA GLU A 240 5.84 -9.21 6.95
C GLU A 240 6.86 -8.38 6.18
N TYR A 241 6.62 -7.06 6.07
CA TYR A 241 7.46 -6.14 5.30
C TYR A 241 8.23 -5.15 6.17
N HIS A 242 8.11 -5.23 7.48
CA HIS A 242 8.81 -4.38 8.47
C HIS A 242 8.58 -2.88 8.27
N LEU A 243 7.45 -2.45 7.73
CA LEU A 243 7.15 -1.04 7.52
C LEU A 243 7.13 -0.26 8.84
N ASP A 244 7.44 1.04 8.77
CA ASP A 244 7.61 1.94 9.92
C ASP A 244 6.46 2.93 10.08
N GLY A 245 5.53 2.95 9.15
CA GLY A 245 4.39 3.85 9.22
C GLY A 245 3.44 3.74 8.05
N PHE A 246 2.35 4.48 8.16
CA PHE A 246 1.31 4.57 7.13
C PHE A 246 0.81 6.00 7.00
N ARG A 247 0.60 6.42 5.75
CA ARG A 247 -0.19 7.60 5.42
C ARG A 247 -1.52 7.15 4.86
N PHE A 248 -2.63 7.57 5.47
CA PHE A 248 -3.97 7.21 5.01
C PHE A 248 -4.50 8.26 4.05
N ASP A 249 -4.66 7.87 2.80
CA ASP A 249 -5.35 8.64 1.77
C ASP A 249 -6.81 8.85 2.16
N LEU A 250 -7.32 10.08 2.01
CA LEU A 250 -8.69 10.45 2.38
C LEU A 250 -9.13 9.84 3.74
N MET A 251 -8.27 9.97 4.77
CA MET A 251 -8.50 9.39 6.10
C MET A 251 -9.86 9.82 6.68
N GLY A 252 -10.34 11.01 6.31
CA GLY A 252 -11.63 11.53 6.72
C GLY A 252 -12.85 10.74 6.23
N ILE A 253 -12.68 9.71 5.39
CA ILE A 253 -13.74 8.75 5.06
C ILE A 253 -13.88 7.66 6.12
N HIS A 254 -12.81 7.38 6.87
CA HIS A 254 -12.78 6.33 7.88
C HIS A 254 -13.36 6.80 9.21
N ASP A 255 -14.00 5.89 9.94
CA ASP A 255 -14.49 6.19 11.28
C ASP A 255 -13.34 6.23 12.29
N ILE A 256 -13.48 7.10 13.30
CA ILE A 256 -12.49 7.33 14.36
C ILE A 256 -12.17 6.03 15.11
N THR A 257 -13.17 5.18 15.36
CA THR A 257 -12.96 3.91 16.08
C THR A 257 -12.01 3.00 15.33
N THR A 258 -12.19 2.87 14.00
CA THR A 258 -11.30 2.06 13.17
C THR A 258 -9.88 2.62 13.17
N MET A 259 -9.72 3.93 13.03
CA MET A 259 -8.39 4.55 13.05
C MET A 259 -7.70 4.37 14.41
N ASN A 260 -8.43 4.48 15.51
CA ASN A 260 -7.91 4.23 16.86
C ASN A 260 -7.51 2.75 17.07
N GLU A 261 -8.28 1.79 16.54
CA GLU A 261 -7.92 0.38 16.62
C GLU A 261 -6.67 0.06 15.78
N ILE A 262 -6.53 0.66 14.61
CA ILE A 262 -5.31 0.56 13.79
C ILE A 262 -4.12 1.15 14.55
N ARG A 263 -4.25 2.36 15.12
CA ARG A 263 -3.18 2.99 15.92
C ARG A 263 -2.78 2.13 17.10
N LYS A 264 -3.75 1.59 17.83
CA LYS A 264 -3.50 0.69 18.96
C LYS A 264 -2.75 -0.58 18.53
N ALA A 265 -3.17 -1.21 17.44
CA ALA A 265 -2.54 -2.42 16.92
C ALA A 265 -1.10 -2.15 16.45
N ALA A 266 -0.86 -1.05 15.74
CA ALA A 266 0.47 -0.66 15.28
C ALA A 266 1.40 -0.34 16.46
N THR A 267 0.92 0.41 17.46
CA THR A 267 1.68 0.74 18.68
C THR A 267 2.07 -0.52 19.49
N ALA A 268 1.25 -1.57 19.44
CA ALA A 268 1.56 -2.85 20.09
C ALA A 268 2.68 -3.62 19.36
N VAL A 269 2.91 -3.38 18.08
CA VAL A 269 4.07 -3.91 17.34
C VAL A 269 5.32 -3.12 17.68
N ASP A 270 5.26 -1.79 17.54
CA ASP A 270 6.33 -0.85 17.88
C ASP A 270 5.74 0.54 18.14
N PRO A 271 5.97 1.15 19.32
CA PRO A 271 5.43 2.46 19.66
C PRO A 271 5.98 3.60 18.79
N SER A 272 7.09 3.40 18.10
CA SER A 272 7.71 4.39 17.20
C SER A 272 7.11 4.40 15.79
N ILE A 273 6.17 3.50 15.48
CA ILE A 273 5.44 3.51 14.20
C ILE A 273 4.62 4.79 14.09
N ILE A 274 4.77 5.49 12.96
CA ILE A 274 4.01 6.71 12.71
C ILE A 274 2.77 6.41 11.85
N ILE A 275 1.66 7.05 12.21
CA ILE A 275 0.41 7.01 11.44
C ILE A 275 -0.09 8.44 11.30
N TYR A 276 -0.33 8.84 10.07
CA TYR A 276 -0.92 10.12 9.71
C TYR A 276 -1.79 9.97 8.46
N GLY A 277 -2.44 11.02 8.03
CA GLY A 277 -3.28 10.95 6.84
C GLY A 277 -3.99 12.25 6.53
N GLU A 278 -4.80 12.21 5.51
CA GLU A 278 -5.62 13.34 5.08
C GLU A 278 -6.93 13.38 5.88
N GLY A 279 -7.02 14.35 6.80
CA GLY A 279 -8.20 14.55 7.64
C GLY A 279 -9.38 15.19 6.89
N TRP A 280 -9.66 14.75 5.66
CA TRP A 280 -10.80 15.18 4.83
C TRP A 280 -11.31 14.05 3.93
N ALA A 281 -12.43 14.29 3.25
CA ALA A 281 -12.99 13.47 2.19
C ALA A 281 -13.16 14.32 0.94
N ALA A 282 -13.15 13.70 -0.25
CA ALA A 282 -13.30 14.41 -1.52
C ALA A 282 -14.75 14.92 -1.77
N LYS A 283 -15.73 14.13 -1.26
CA LYS A 283 -17.17 14.48 -1.20
C LYS A 283 -17.71 14.13 0.17
N ALA A 284 -18.95 14.47 0.46
CA ALA A 284 -19.62 14.10 1.71
C ALA A 284 -19.75 12.58 1.85
N PRO A 285 -19.12 11.94 2.85
CA PRO A 285 -19.27 10.53 3.11
C PRO A 285 -20.68 10.19 3.63
N GLN A 286 -21.10 8.94 3.45
CA GLN A 286 -22.40 8.44 3.97
C GLN A 286 -22.25 7.99 5.44
N MET A 287 -21.82 8.90 6.30
CA MET A 287 -21.66 8.71 7.73
C MET A 287 -21.63 10.08 8.43
N PRO A 288 -22.11 10.20 9.70
CA PRO A 288 -22.03 11.45 10.45
C PRO A 288 -20.59 11.96 10.57
N GLU A 289 -20.38 13.25 10.31
CA GLU A 289 -19.07 13.87 10.26
C GLU A 289 -18.32 13.79 11.60
N ASP A 290 -19.03 13.89 12.73
CA ASP A 290 -18.47 13.77 14.08
C ASP A 290 -17.92 12.38 14.41
N SER A 291 -18.31 11.37 13.63
CA SER A 291 -17.81 10.00 13.74
C SER A 291 -16.63 9.69 12.83
N LEU A 292 -16.26 10.63 11.95
CA LEU A 292 -15.22 10.48 10.93
C LEU A 292 -13.89 11.05 11.40
N ALA A 293 -12.79 10.46 10.92
CA ALA A 293 -11.41 10.88 11.21
C ALA A 293 -11.04 12.16 10.41
N MET A 294 -11.89 13.17 10.51
CA MET A 294 -11.64 14.51 9.97
C MET A 294 -10.65 15.27 10.85
N LYS A 295 -9.87 16.19 10.28
CA LYS A 295 -8.85 16.96 11.01
C LYS A 295 -9.37 17.73 12.22
N MET A 296 -10.66 18.00 12.28
CA MET A 296 -11.29 18.67 13.42
C MET A 296 -11.70 17.69 14.53
N ASN A 297 -11.64 16.40 14.30
CA ASN A 297 -12.06 15.33 15.21
C ASN A 297 -10.89 14.47 15.68
N THR A 298 -9.66 14.71 15.18
CA THR A 298 -8.45 13.92 15.45
C THR A 298 -7.34 14.73 16.08
#